data_af0b25cc4afb35264cea5d96a72b1074
#
_entry.id   af0b25cc4afb35264cea5d96a72b1074
#
_cell.length_a   1.000
_cell.length_b   1.000
_cell.length_c   1.000
_cell.angle_alpha   90.00
_cell.angle_beta   90.00
_cell.angle_gamma   90.00
#
_symmetry.space_group_name_H-M   'P 1'
#
loop_
_entity.id
_entity.type
_entity.pdbx_description
1 polymer ?
#
loop_
_entity_poly.entity_id
_entity_poly.type
_entity_poly.pdbx_seq_one_letter_code
_entity_poly.pdbx_strand_id
1 'polypeptide(L)'
;MYCDTINLPHCQMTVYIPDLVADPAVRRPTIVIAPGGGYTHLSTREGEPIALTFAAMGMNAVVVRYRVAPAVFPAPMQDIASAVAAIRQNAEKWHADPNQIALCGFSAGAHAVGLLGVHWQEAHWWQEMHLIPADVRPNALILSYPVITAGAFAHRGSFRSLTGMDDIAAHQPHSLENLVTPDTPPTFLWHTWTDSAVPVENTLLMAMALHKAGVPAEVHVFPRGGHGVALGNQVTNIPGEEARKIVPEATAWTQMAERFIRQIFIKP
;
A
#
# COMPACT_ATOMS: atom_id res chain seq x y z
N MET A 1 11.69 -12.59 -17.09
CA MET A 1 10.71 -11.75 -16.38
C MET A 1 10.01 -10.85 -17.39
N TYR A 2 8.68 -10.90 -17.47
CA TYR A 2 7.90 -9.92 -18.24
C TYR A 2 7.79 -8.62 -17.44
N CYS A 3 8.09 -7.50 -18.08
CA CYS A 3 7.96 -6.17 -17.49
C CYS A 3 7.34 -5.25 -18.54
N ASP A 4 6.24 -4.57 -18.18
CA ASP A 4 5.52 -3.68 -19.09
C ASP A 4 4.80 -2.57 -18.33
N THR A 5 4.57 -1.43 -18.99
CA THR A 5 3.78 -0.34 -18.43
C THR A 5 2.42 -0.27 -19.14
N ILE A 6 1.38 -0.42 -18.38
CA ILE A 6 0.00 -0.51 -18.83
C ILE A 6 -0.73 0.79 -18.49
N ASN A 7 -1.35 1.39 -19.49
CA ASN A 7 -2.22 2.55 -19.31
C ASN A 7 -3.60 2.06 -18.82
N LEU A 8 -4.03 2.59 -17.71
CA LEU A 8 -5.40 2.51 -17.20
C LEU A 8 -6.16 3.81 -17.53
N PRO A 9 -7.47 3.88 -17.37
CA PRO A 9 -8.24 5.07 -17.77
C PRO A 9 -7.72 6.40 -17.22
N HIS A 10 -7.18 6.41 -16.00
CA HIS A 10 -6.73 7.64 -15.32
C HIS A 10 -5.32 7.58 -14.75
N CYS A 11 -4.67 6.42 -14.80
CA CYS A 11 -3.34 6.22 -14.23
C CYS A 11 -2.53 5.22 -15.06
N GLN A 12 -1.32 4.93 -14.61
CA GLN A 12 -0.46 3.90 -15.21
C GLN A 12 -0.06 2.89 -14.13
N MET A 13 0.15 1.65 -14.53
CA MET A 13 0.79 0.66 -13.70
C MET A 13 1.94 -0.01 -14.45
N THR A 14 3.04 -0.28 -13.75
CA THR A 14 4.13 -1.11 -14.28
C THR A 14 4.04 -2.48 -13.64
N VAL A 15 3.98 -3.53 -14.45
CA VAL A 15 3.88 -4.92 -14.01
C VAL A 15 5.24 -5.61 -14.10
N TYR A 16 5.56 -6.43 -13.11
CA TYR A 16 6.77 -7.26 -13.02
C TYR A 16 6.33 -8.68 -12.75
N ILE A 17 6.34 -9.51 -13.79
CA ILE A 17 5.89 -10.90 -13.74
C ILE A 17 7.10 -11.82 -13.90
N PRO A 18 7.55 -12.50 -12.84
CA PRO A 18 8.64 -13.47 -12.93
C PRO A 18 8.29 -14.62 -13.89
N ASP A 19 9.29 -15.15 -14.59
CA ASP A 19 9.09 -16.34 -15.44
C ASP A 19 8.65 -17.54 -14.61
N LEU A 20 7.80 -18.38 -15.19
CA LEU A 20 7.42 -19.65 -14.59
C LEU A 20 8.58 -20.65 -14.78
N VAL A 21 9.06 -21.21 -13.67
CA VAL A 21 10.21 -22.12 -13.69
C VAL A 21 9.80 -23.59 -13.74
N ALA A 22 8.58 -23.92 -13.29
CA ALA A 22 8.15 -25.31 -13.12
C ALA A 22 6.82 -25.62 -13.81
N ASP A 23 5.69 -25.19 -13.23
CA ASP A 23 4.37 -25.59 -13.66
C ASP A 23 3.53 -24.38 -14.15
N PRO A 24 3.08 -24.36 -15.41
CA PRO A 24 2.23 -23.28 -15.92
C PRO A 24 0.87 -23.18 -15.23
N ALA A 25 0.43 -24.21 -14.49
CA ALA A 25 -0.78 -24.15 -13.69
C ALA A 25 -0.63 -23.37 -12.38
N VAL A 26 0.60 -23.12 -11.93
CA VAL A 26 0.87 -22.35 -10.70
C VAL A 26 0.35 -20.93 -10.85
N ARG A 27 -0.46 -20.49 -9.90
CA ARG A 27 -0.88 -19.10 -9.74
C ARG A 27 -0.11 -18.46 -8.59
N ARG A 28 0.24 -17.19 -8.76
CA ARG A 28 1.06 -16.46 -7.80
C ARG A 28 0.27 -15.36 -7.10
N PRO A 29 0.56 -15.09 -5.83
CA PRO A 29 0.08 -13.87 -5.22
C PRO A 29 0.64 -12.65 -5.95
N THR A 30 -0.14 -11.57 -5.96
CA THR A 30 0.26 -10.30 -6.56
C THR A 30 0.32 -9.23 -5.49
N ILE A 31 1.43 -8.47 -5.46
CA ILE A 31 1.57 -7.29 -4.62
C ILE A 31 1.41 -6.02 -5.46
N VAL A 32 0.49 -5.16 -5.05
CA VAL A 32 0.24 -3.85 -5.68
C VAL A 32 0.90 -2.78 -4.81
N ILE A 33 1.84 -2.06 -5.37
CA ILE A 33 2.69 -1.11 -4.67
C ILE A 33 2.21 0.31 -4.99
N ALA A 34 1.89 1.07 -3.95
CA ALA A 34 1.53 2.48 -4.00
C ALA A 34 2.62 3.31 -3.28
N PRO A 35 3.53 3.97 -4.03
CA PRO A 35 4.58 4.80 -3.45
C PRO A 35 4.03 5.98 -2.63
N GLY A 36 4.80 6.45 -1.67
CA GLY A 36 4.52 7.67 -0.92
C GLY A 36 4.83 8.94 -1.71
N GLY A 37 4.82 10.08 -1.01
CA GLY A 37 5.10 11.40 -1.57
C GLY A 37 4.07 12.47 -1.20
N GLY A 38 3.34 12.28 -0.08
CA GLY A 38 2.43 13.28 0.50
C GLY A 38 1.26 13.65 -0.39
N TYR A 39 0.89 12.82 -1.36
CA TYR A 39 -0.06 13.12 -2.45
C TYR A 39 0.35 14.29 -3.34
N THR A 40 1.62 14.69 -3.34
CA THR A 40 2.16 15.75 -4.22
C THR A 40 3.02 15.19 -5.34
N HIS A 41 3.63 14.05 -5.11
CA HIS A 41 4.47 13.31 -6.06
C HIS A 41 4.48 11.83 -5.69
N LEU A 42 5.18 11.01 -6.49
CA LEU A 42 5.38 9.58 -6.20
C LEU A 42 6.88 9.31 -6.02
N SER A 43 7.23 8.71 -4.88
CA SER A 43 8.61 8.35 -4.53
C SER A 43 9.10 7.16 -5.35
N THR A 44 10.06 7.38 -6.23
CA THR A 44 10.65 6.30 -7.06
C THR A 44 11.33 5.21 -6.22
N ARG A 45 11.84 5.56 -5.04
CA ARG A 45 12.50 4.64 -4.09
C ARG A 45 11.55 3.60 -3.50
N GLU A 46 10.26 3.91 -3.48
CA GLU A 46 9.18 3.08 -2.94
C GLU A 46 8.38 2.38 -4.05
N GLY A 47 8.87 2.43 -5.28
CA GLY A 47 8.29 1.79 -6.46
C GLY A 47 9.05 0.56 -6.91
N GLU A 48 9.83 0.69 -7.98
CA GLU A 48 10.54 -0.43 -8.62
C GLU A 48 11.44 -1.24 -7.68
N PRO A 49 12.26 -0.64 -6.79
CA PRO A 49 13.10 -1.44 -5.87
C PRO A 49 12.29 -2.39 -4.99
N ILE A 50 11.10 -1.95 -4.56
CA ILE A 50 10.17 -2.77 -3.78
C ILE A 50 9.58 -3.88 -4.66
N ALA A 51 9.15 -3.54 -5.88
CA ALA A 51 8.60 -4.50 -6.83
C ALA A 51 9.58 -5.63 -7.14
N LEU A 52 10.84 -5.28 -7.44
CA LEU A 52 11.89 -6.27 -7.71
C LEU A 52 12.18 -7.16 -6.50
N THR A 53 12.11 -6.60 -5.29
CA THR A 53 12.29 -7.37 -4.05
C THR A 53 11.21 -8.44 -3.90
N PHE A 54 9.93 -8.10 -4.06
CA PHE A 54 8.84 -9.08 -3.97
C PHE A 54 8.80 -10.03 -5.17
N ALA A 55 9.18 -9.56 -6.36
CA ALA A 55 9.31 -10.42 -7.53
C ALA A 55 10.38 -11.51 -7.32
N ALA A 56 11.51 -11.17 -6.67
CA ALA A 56 12.53 -12.14 -6.30
C ALA A 56 12.06 -13.18 -5.26
N MET A 57 11.00 -12.86 -4.49
CA MET A 57 10.32 -13.78 -3.56
C MET A 57 9.24 -14.63 -4.26
N GLY A 58 9.11 -14.55 -5.59
CA GLY A 58 8.19 -15.36 -6.39
C GLY A 58 6.76 -14.82 -6.47
N MET A 59 6.54 -13.56 -6.14
CA MET A 59 5.26 -12.87 -6.31
C MET A 59 5.22 -12.12 -7.65
N ASN A 60 4.04 -11.90 -8.20
CA ASN A 60 3.86 -10.83 -9.18
C ASN A 60 3.89 -9.49 -8.45
N ALA A 61 4.51 -8.48 -9.04
CA ALA A 61 4.54 -7.15 -8.46
C ALA A 61 4.02 -6.11 -9.46
N VAL A 62 3.30 -5.12 -8.96
CA VAL A 62 2.70 -4.04 -9.75
C VAL A 62 2.94 -2.72 -9.04
N VAL A 63 3.55 -1.75 -9.71
CA VAL A 63 3.71 -0.38 -9.19
C VAL A 63 2.65 0.51 -9.83
N VAL A 64 1.79 1.12 -9.02
CA VAL A 64 0.73 2.02 -9.49
C VAL A 64 1.21 3.46 -9.41
N ARG A 65 1.14 4.16 -10.54
CA ARG A 65 1.36 5.60 -10.65
C ARG A 65 0.01 6.30 -10.50
N TYR A 66 -0.55 6.27 -9.30
CA TYR A 66 -1.82 6.89 -9.00
C TYR A 66 -1.75 8.42 -9.05
N ARG A 67 -2.88 9.05 -9.33
CA ARG A 67 -2.99 10.52 -9.40
C ARG A 67 -2.69 11.16 -8.04
N VAL A 68 -1.93 12.23 -8.11
CA VAL A 68 -1.59 13.10 -6.97
C VAL A 68 -2.13 14.50 -7.25
N ALA A 69 -1.98 15.43 -6.30
CA ALA A 69 -2.43 16.80 -6.49
C ALA A 69 -2.01 17.37 -7.86
N PRO A 70 -2.91 18.08 -8.56
CA PRO A 70 -4.17 18.67 -8.07
C PRO A 70 -5.38 17.71 -8.01
N ALA A 71 -5.23 16.43 -8.36
CA ALA A 71 -6.28 15.45 -8.17
C ALA A 71 -6.49 15.20 -6.66
N VAL A 72 -7.76 15.12 -6.25
CA VAL A 72 -8.17 14.96 -4.86
C VAL A 72 -8.90 13.63 -4.66
N PHE A 73 -9.21 13.29 -3.41
CA PHE A 73 -10.08 12.16 -3.08
C PHE A 73 -11.40 12.23 -3.89
N PRO A 74 -11.87 11.11 -4.48
CA PRO A 74 -11.39 9.73 -4.31
C PRO A 74 -10.35 9.27 -5.35
N ALA A 75 -9.81 10.16 -6.19
CA ALA A 75 -8.99 9.79 -7.35
C ALA A 75 -7.82 8.84 -7.04
N PRO A 76 -6.96 9.06 -6.01
CA PRO A 76 -5.86 8.14 -5.70
C PRO A 76 -6.35 6.73 -5.35
N MET A 77 -7.43 6.62 -4.59
CA MET A 77 -8.04 5.34 -4.21
C MET A 77 -8.61 4.60 -5.42
N GLN A 78 -9.32 5.32 -6.30
CA GLN A 78 -9.90 4.76 -7.52
C GLN A 78 -8.84 4.26 -8.50
N ASP A 79 -7.71 4.94 -8.61
CA ASP A 79 -6.60 4.50 -9.47
C ASP A 79 -6.00 3.17 -8.98
N ILE A 80 -5.85 3.01 -7.66
CA ILE A 80 -5.38 1.75 -7.07
C ILE A 80 -6.44 0.65 -7.29
N ALA A 81 -7.72 0.96 -7.14
CA ALA A 81 -8.82 0.04 -7.41
C ALA A 81 -8.83 -0.43 -8.88
N SER A 82 -8.56 0.50 -9.83
CA SER A 82 -8.41 0.15 -11.26
C SER A 82 -7.29 -0.85 -11.50
N ALA A 83 -6.15 -0.70 -10.81
CA ALA A 83 -5.05 -1.64 -10.92
C ALA A 83 -5.43 -3.03 -10.37
N VAL A 84 -6.14 -3.09 -9.23
CA VAL A 84 -6.65 -4.35 -8.66
C VAL A 84 -7.59 -5.06 -9.64
N ALA A 85 -8.54 -4.32 -10.23
CA ALA A 85 -9.46 -4.85 -11.22
C ALA A 85 -8.73 -5.35 -12.47
N ALA A 86 -7.76 -4.60 -12.98
CA ALA A 86 -6.96 -4.98 -14.13
C ALA A 86 -6.14 -6.27 -13.87
N ILE A 87 -5.63 -6.47 -12.65
CA ILE A 87 -4.94 -7.70 -12.27
C ILE A 87 -5.90 -8.89 -12.33
N ARG A 88 -7.13 -8.76 -11.80
CA ARG A 88 -8.14 -9.82 -11.88
C ARG A 88 -8.53 -10.16 -13.31
N GLN A 89 -8.74 -9.15 -14.14
CA GLN A 89 -9.07 -9.34 -15.56
C GLN A 89 -7.95 -10.01 -16.35
N ASN A 90 -6.69 -9.82 -15.96
CA ASN A 90 -5.52 -10.41 -16.61
C ASN A 90 -4.93 -11.61 -15.82
N ALA A 91 -5.66 -12.16 -14.86
CA ALA A 91 -5.15 -13.16 -13.94
C ALA A 91 -4.57 -14.39 -14.66
N GLU A 92 -5.22 -14.87 -15.73
CA GLU A 92 -4.72 -15.98 -16.53
C GLU A 92 -3.42 -15.62 -17.26
N LYS A 93 -3.38 -14.48 -17.95
CA LYS A 93 -2.23 -14.00 -18.72
C LYS A 93 -0.99 -13.79 -17.84
N TRP A 94 -1.18 -13.35 -16.60
CA TRP A 94 -0.09 -13.05 -15.67
C TRP A 94 0.15 -14.16 -14.65
N HIS A 95 -0.51 -15.31 -14.79
CA HIS A 95 -0.45 -16.38 -13.81
C HIS A 95 -0.69 -15.89 -12.37
N ALA A 96 -1.57 -14.91 -12.22
CA ALA A 96 -1.95 -14.34 -10.94
C ALA A 96 -3.10 -15.14 -10.30
N ASP A 97 -3.10 -15.27 -8.97
CA ASP A 97 -4.28 -15.71 -8.24
C ASP A 97 -5.18 -14.49 -7.98
N PRO A 98 -6.40 -14.43 -8.54
CA PRO A 98 -7.30 -13.29 -8.35
C PRO A 98 -7.77 -13.11 -6.91
N ASN A 99 -7.58 -14.11 -6.04
CA ASN A 99 -7.94 -14.10 -4.63
C ASN A 99 -6.73 -13.86 -3.71
N GLN A 100 -5.56 -13.59 -4.27
CA GLN A 100 -4.31 -13.37 -3.54
C GLN A 100 -3.66 -12.05 -3.98
N ILE A 101 -4.39 -10.95 -3.80
CA ILE A 101 -3.91 -9.60 -4.13
C ILE A 101 -3.69 -8.81 -2.83
N ALA A 102 -2.43 -8.53 -2.52
CA ALA A 102 -2.02 -7.69 -1.40
C ALA A 102 -1.73 -6.26 -1.90
N LEU A 103 -2.15 -5.24 -1.15
CA LEU A 103 -1.75 -3.86 -1.38
C LEU A 103 -0.62 -3.47 -0.45
N CYS A 104 0.43 -2.87 -0.98
CA CYS A 104 1.57 -2.37 -0.22
C CYS A 104 1.72 -0.87 -0.46
N GLY A 105 1.43 -0.09 0.56
CA GLY A 105 1.55 1.37 0.49
C GLY A 105 2.63 1.92 1.41
N PHE A 106 3.16 3.08 1.04
CA PHE A 106 4.20 3.80 1.77
C PHE A 106 3.73 5.21 2.12
N SER A 107 3.80 5.62 3.40
CA SER A 107 3.44 6.99 3.80
C SER A 107 2.01 7.38 3.33
N ALA A 108 1.87 8.40 2.50
CA ALA A 108 0.61 8.77 1.85
C ALA A 108 0.06 7.67 0.92
N GLY A 109 0.93 6.88 0.27
CA GLY A 109 0.53 5.70 -0.49
C GLY A 109 -0.07 4.60 0.40
N ALA A 110 0.42 4.47 1.64
CA ALA A 110 -0.19 3.58 2.63
C ALA A 110 -1.58 4.06 3.03
N HIS A 111 -1.77 5.37 3.14
CA HIS A 111 -3.10 5.96 3.34
C HIS A 111 -4.03 5.64 2.16
N ALA A 112 -3.55 5.80 0.92
CA ALA A 112 -4.36 5.55 -0.27
C ALA A 112 -4.81 4.08 -0.38
N VAL A 113 -3.91 3.10 -0.11
CA VAL A 113 -4.29 1.68 -0.08
C VAL A 113 -5.17 1.35 1.13
N GLY A 114 -4.95 2.04 2.26
CA GLY A 114 -5.80 1.96 3.44
C GLY A 114 -7.24 2.41 3.16
N LEU A 115 -7.41 3.55 2.44
CA LEU A 115 -8.73 4.02 2.01
C LEU A 115 -9.45 2.97 1.15
N LEU A 116 -8.76 2.35 0.18
CA LEU A 116 -9.36 1.24 -0.57
C LEU A 116 -9.71 0.07 0.36
N GLY A 117 -8.84 -0.24 1.32
CA GLY A 117 -9.06 -1.33 2.29
C GLY A 117 -10.28 -1.16 3.18
N VAL A 118 -10.66 0.08 3.52
CA VAL A 118 -11.84 0.36 4.37
C VAL A 118 -13.11 0.62 3.55
N HIS A 119 -12.99 1.08 2.29
CA HIS A 119 -14.14 1.46 1.44
C HIS A 119 -14.49 0.45 0.33
N TRP A 120 -13.75 -0.65 0.18
CA TRP A 120 -13.91 -1.56 -0.97
C TRP A 120 -15.35 -2.07 -1.16
N GLN A 121 -16.11 -2.24 -0.08
CA GLN A 121 -17.51 -2.71 -0.14
C GLN A 121 -18.51 -1.65 -0.58
N GLU A 122 -18.14 -0.39 -0.53
CA GLU A 122 -19.05 0.73 -0.80
C GLU A 122 -19.20 0.94 -2.31
N ALA A 123 -20.18 0.28 -2.92
CA ALA A 123 -20.37 0.22 -4.37
C ALA A 123 -20.42 1.59 -5.06
N HIS A 124 -20.86 2.65 -4.36
CA HIS A 124 -20.97 3.98 -4.94
C HIS A 124 -19.63 4.57 -5.40
N TRP A 125 -18.49 4.18 -4.80
CA TRP A 125 -17.17 4.61 -5.24
C TRP A 125 -16.75 4.03 -6.59
N TRP A 126 -17.37 2.90 -7.01
CA TRP A 126 -16.96 2.11 -8.16
C TRP A 126 -17.90 2.23 -9.35
N GLN A 127 -19.10 2.81 -9.18
CA GLN A 127 -20.16 2.85 -10.20
C GLN A 127 -19.72 3.57 -11.48
N GLU A 128 -19.09 4.74 -11.37
CA GLU A 128 -18.60 5.50 -12.52
C GLU A 128 -17.48 4.79 -13.29
N MET A 129 -16.79 3.87 -12.63
CA MET A 129 -15.73 3.05 -13.21
C MET A 129 -16.27 1.75 -13.81
N HIS A 130 -17.58 1.50 -13.74
CA HIS A 130 -18.23 0.25 -14.13
C HIS A 130 -17.64 -0.98 -13.44
N LEU A 131 -17.22 -0.84 -12.17
CA LEU A 131 -16.68 -1.89 -11.32
C LEU A 131 -17.66 -2.20 -10.18
N ILE A 132 -17.53 -3.40 -9.62
CA ILE A 132 -18.25 -3.83 -8.42
C ILE A 132 -17.27 -4.08 -7.26
N PRO A 133 -17.72 -4.12 -6.00
CA PRO A 133 -16.86 -4.38 -4.85
C PRO A 133 -15.92 -5.59 -5.00
N ALA A 134 -16.40 -6.67 -5.61
CA ALA A 134 -15.59 -7.87 -5.83
C ALA A 134 -14.38 -7.64 -6.76
N ASP A 135 -14.49 -6.72 -7.71
CA ASP A 135 -13.40 -6.40 -8.64
C ASP A 135 -12.24 -5.69 -7.96
N VAL A 136 -12.53 -4.90 -6.93
CA VAL A 136 -11.59 -3.97 -6.29
C VAL A 136 -11.11 -4.43 -4.91
N ARG A 137 -11.71 -5.51 -4.35
CA ARG A 137 -11.43 -6.01 -3.01
C ARG A 137 -9.96 -6.39 -2.83
N PRO A 138 -9.20 -5.78 -1.91
CA PRO A 138 -7.88 -6.30 -1.52
C PRO A 138 -8.01 -7.50 -0.59
N ASN A 139 -7.04 -8.42 -0.65
CA ASN A 139 -7.04 -9.61 0.20
C ASN A 139 -6.12 -9.47 1.42
N ALA A 140 -5.16 -8.55 1.38
CA ALA A 140 -4.31 -8.14 2.49
C ALA A 140 -3.79 -6.71 2.28
N LEU A 141 -3.41 -6.04 3.36
CA LEU A 141 -2.76 -4.73 3.34
C LEU A 141 -1.36 -4.80 3.97
N ILE A 142 -0.43 -4.06 3.41
CA ILE A 142 0.89 -3.75 3.99
C ILE A 142 0.99 -2.23 4.06
N LEU A 143 1.03 -1.70 5.27
CA LEU A 143 1.06 -0.27 5.54
C LEU A 143 2.43 0.10 6.14
N SER A 144 3.27 0.74 5.32
CA SER A 144 4.66 1.09 5.64
C SER A 144 4.73 2.54 6.11
N TYR A 145 5.11 2.78 7.38
CA TYR A 145 5.14 4.11 8.02
C TYR A 145 3.97 5.00 7.57
N PRO A 146 2.74 4.51 7.74
CA PRO A 146 1.57 5.06 7.08
C PRO A 146 1.14 6.42 7.64
N VAL A 147 0.64 7.29 6.79
CA VAL A 147 -0.29 8.34 7.20
C VAL A 147 -1.62 7.65 7.52
N ILE A 148 -2.20 7.93 8.69
CA ILE A 148 -3.44 7.29 9.17
C ILE A 148 -4.42 8.34 9.69
N THR A 149 -4.02 9.08 10.73
CA THR A 149 -4.92 9.97 11.46
C THR A 149 -4.91 11.40 10.95
N ALA A 150 -6.09 12.01 10.88
CA ALA A 150 -6.28 13.45 10.72
C ALA A 150 -6.29 14.19 12.07
N GLY A 151 -6.09 13.49 13.19
CA GLY A 151 -6.09 14.02 14.55
C GLY A 151 -4.81 14.76 14.95
N ALA A 152 -4.39 14.58 16.21
CA ALA A 152 -3.23 15.27 16.80
C ALA A 152 -1.90 14.92 16.13
N PHE A 153 -1.76 13.69 15.62
CA PHE A 153 -0.54 13.16 14.99
C PHE A 153 -0.60 13.21 13.46
N ALA A 154 -1.47 14.03 12.88
CA ALA A 154 -1.68 14.11 11.44
C ALA A 154 -0.47 14.66 10.68
N HIS A 155 -0.12 14.03 9.57
CA HIS A 155 0.69 14.66 8.54
C HIS A 155 -0.17 15.59 7.69
N ARG A 156 -0.36 16.84 8.17
CA ARG A 156 -1.30 17.82 7.60
C ARG A 156 -1.13 18.05 6.11
N GLY A 157 0.14 18.05 5.63
CA GLY A 157 0.43 18.22 4.20
C GLY A 157 -0.23 17.16 3.32
N SER A 158 -0.21 15.89 3.74
CA SER A 158 -0.88 14.81 3.00
C SER A 158 -2.39 15.00 2.92
N PHE A 159 -3.03 15.35 4.03
CA PHE A 159 -4.48 15.57 4.04
C PHE A 159 -4.89 16.79 3.20
N ARG A 160 -4.13 17.88 3.28
CA ARG A 160 -4.33 19.05 2.40
C ARG A 160 -4.26 18.65 0.93
N SER A 161 -3.23 17.92 0.54
CA SER A 161 -3.06 17.47 -0.85
C SER A 161 -4.15 16.50 -1.29
N LEU A 162 -4.60 15.61 -0.39
CA LEU A 162 -5.67 14.65 -0.67
C LEU A 162 -7.04 15.32 -0.85
N THR A 163 -7.33 16.34 -0.02
CA THR A 163 -8.66 16.98 -0.02
C THR A 163 -8.72 18.24 -0.86
N GLY A 164 -7.57 18.85 -1.18
CA GLY A 164 -7.47 20.17 -1.78
C GLY A 164 -7.86 21.30 -0.82
N MET A 165 -8.00 21.04 0.48
CA MET A 165 -8.50 21.97 1.49
C MET A 165 -7.51 22.07 2.67
N ASP A 166 -7.44 23.28 3.27
CA ASP A 166 -6.68 23.53 4.50
C ASP A 166 -7.51 23.26 5.78
N ASP A 167 -8.83 23.19 5.64
CA ASP A 167 -9.74 22.97 6.76
C ASP A 167 -9.55 21.57 7.37
N ILE A 168 -9.26 21.55 8.67
CA ILE A 168 -9.09 20.30 9.45
C ILE A 168 -10.38 19.48 9.46
N ALA A 169 -11.55 20.12 9.44
CA ALA A 169 -12.82 19.40 9.40
C ALA A 169 -12.97 18.57 8.11
N ALA A 170 -12.45 19.06 6.98
CA ALA A 170 -12.44 18.35 5.71
C ALA A 170 -11.49 17.12 5.71
N HIS A 171 -10.51 17.07 6.62
CA HIS A 171 -9.58 15.96 6.75
C HIS A 171 -10.15 14.79 7.56
N GLN A 172 -11.02 15.07 8.54
CA GLN A 172 -11.54 14.07 9.49
C GLN A 172 -12.22 12.86 8.83
N PRO A 173 -13.01 12.99 7.75
CA PRO A 173 -13.62 11.85 7.08
C PRO A 173 -12.61 10.84 6.49
N HIS A 174 -11.34 11.23 6.38
CA HIS A 174 -10.28 10.40 5.82
C HIS A 174 -9.33 9.84 6.88
N SER A 175 -9.68 9.93 8.16
CA SER A 175 -8.91 9.37 9.28
C SER A 175 -9.16 7.87 9.36
N LEU A 176 -8.20 7.07 8.88
CA LEU A 176 -8.39 5.62 8.63
C LEU A 176 -8.78 4.84 9.89
N GLU A 177 -8.22 5.18 11.05
CA GLU A 177 -8.51 4.51 12.32
C GLU A 177 -10.00 4.58 12.70
N ASN A 178 -10.74 5.57 12.17
CA ASN A 178 -12.18 5.73 12.41
C ASN A 178 -13.05 4.97 11.39
N LEU A 179 -12.44 4.45 10.31
CA LEU A 179 -13.13 3.81 9.19
C LEU A 179 -12.97 2.28 9.18
N VAL A 180 -12.13 1.74 10.06
CA VAL A 180 -11.90 0.29 10.16
C VAL A 180 -13.18 -0.44 10.55
N THR A 181 -13.50 -1.49 9.80
CA THR A 181 -14.63 -2.41 10.03
C THR A 181 -14.15 -3.85 10.09
N PRO A 182 -14.96 -4.82 10.51
CA PRO A 182 -14.60 -6.24 10.44
C PRO A 182 -14.29 -6.75 9.02
N ASP A 183 -14.71 -6.02 7.98
CA ASP A 183 -14.46 -6.34 6.58
C ASP A 183 -13.15 -5.75 6.03
N THR A 184 -12.47 -4.93 6.83
CA THR A 184 -11.11 -4.44 6.51
C THR A 184 -10.17 -5.64 6.36
N PRO A 185 -9.36 -5.72 5.28
CA PRO A 185 -8.47 -6.86 5.08
C PRO A 185 -7.43 -7.03 6.18
N PRO A 186 -6.96 -8.28 6.44
CA PRO A 186 -5.80 -8.52 7.30
C PRO A 186 -4.64 -7.61 6.94
N THR A 187 -4.01 -7.00 7.96
CA THR A 187 -3.10 -5.88 7.77
C THR A 187 -1.75 -6.09 8.45
N PHE A 188 -0.67 -5.97 7.67
CA PHE A 188 0.69 -5.86 8.18
C PHE A 188 1.06 -4.38 8.29
N LEU A 189 1.57 -3.95 9.46
CA LEU A 189 2.01 -2.57 9.70
C LEU A 189 3.47 -2.55 10.15
N TRP A 190 4.22 -1.56 9.67
CA TRP A 190 5.52 -1.29 10.24
C TRP A 190 5.87 0.19 10.23
N HIS A 191 6.71 0.59 11.19
CA HIS A 191 7.13 1.97 11.38
C HIS A 191 8.52 2.03 12.01
N THR A 192 9.12 3.22 12.04
CA THR A 192 10.30 3.52 12.85
C THR A 192 9.91 4.47 14.00
N TRP A 193 10.39 4.18 15.20
CA TRP A 193 10.04 4.92 16.42
C TRP A 193 10.42 6.40 16.35
N THR A 194 11.50 6.72 15.65
CA THR A 194 12.05 8.09 15.57
C THR A 194 11.62 8.84 14.30
N ASP A 195 10.56 8.40 13.64
CA ASP A 195 9.98 9.13 12.51
C ASP A 195 9.38 10.45 12.98
N SER A 196 10.01 11.57 12.54
CA SER A 196 9.58 12.92 12.91
C SER A 196 8.64 13.58 11.92
N ALA A 197 8.41 12.98 10.75
CA ALA A 197 7.52 13.52 9.74
C ALA A 197 6.10 12.95 9.85
N VAL A 198 6.00 11.62 9.98
CA VAL A 198 4.76 10.92 10.29
C VAL A 198 4.97 10.20 11.62
N PRO A 199 4.42 10.71 12.73
CA PRO A 199 4.63 10.11 14.04
C PRO A 199 4.15 8.65 14.11
N VAL A 200 4.89 7.81 14.85
CA VAL A 200 4.60 6.37 15.02
C VAL A 200 3.20 6.10 15.55
N GLU A 201 2.60 7.06 16.23
CA GLU A 201 1.22 7.02 16.71
C GLU A 201 0.21 6.73 15.60
N ASN A 202 0.50 7.11 14.35
CA ASN A 202 -0.33 6.73 13.20
C ASN A 202 -0.47 5.19 13.11
N THR A 203 0.63 4.47 13.16
CA THR A 203 0.63 2.99 13.17
C THR A 203 -0.06 2.42 14.40
N LEU A 204 0.19 2.98 15.58
CA LEU A 204 -0.41 2.50 16.82
C LEU A 204 -1.93 2.70 16.85
N LEU A 205 -2.43 3.84 16.37
CA LEU A 205 -3.87 4.12 16.26
C LEU A 205 -4.54 3.13 15.30
N MET A 206 -3.94 2.88 14.14
CA MET A 206 -4.47 1.90 13.18
C MET A 206 -4.47 0.48 13.77
N ALA A 207 -3.40 0.08 14.44
CA ALA A 207 -3.30 -1.23 15.08
C ALA A 207 -4.41 -1.43 16.15
N MET A 208 -4.66 -0.41 16.95
CA MET A 208 -5.75 -0.44 17.97
C MET A 208 -7.13 -0.54 17.30
N ALA A 209 -7.36 0.18 16.20
CA ALA A 209 -8.62 0.12 15.47
C ALA A 209 -8.86 -1.26 14.86
N LEU A 210 -7.83 -1.85 14.23
CA LEU A 210 -7.89 -3.21 13.67
C LEU A 210 -8.18 -4.25 14.78
N HIS A 211 -7.47 -4.15 15.91
CA HIS A 211 -7.71 -5.04 17.06
C HIS A 211 -9.16 -4.95 17.56
N LYS A 212 -9.67 -3.72 17.73
CA LYS A 212 -11.04 -3.48 18.17
C LYS A 212 -12.09 -4.06 17.20
N ALA A 213 -11.80 -4.02 15.90
CA ALA A 213 -12.67 -4.57 14.85
C ALA A 213 -12.52 -6.09 14.67
N GLY A 214 -11.59 -6.75 15.37
CA GLY A 214 -11.31 -8.18 15.21
C GLY A 214 -10.58 -8.54 13.91
N VAL A 215 -9.95 -7.57 13.26
CA VAL A 215 -9.18 -7.78 12.04
C VAL A 215 -7.78 -8.31 12.38
N PRO A 216 -7.32 -9.41 11.77
CA PRO A 216 -5.97 -9.92 11.98
C PRO A 216 -4.91 -8.88 11.56
N ALA A 217 -3.95 -8.63 12.45
CA ALA A 217 -2.86 -7.69 12.16
C ALA A 217 -1.52 -8.16 12.72
N GLU A 218 -0.43 -7.86 12.00
CA GLU A 218 0.95 -8.00 12.47
C GLU A 218 1.61 -6.62 12.47
N VAL A 219 2.25 -6.22 13.60
CA VAL A 219 2.76 -4.86 13.80
C VAL A 219 4.22 -4.89 14.22
N HIS A 220 5.07 -4.13 13.51
CA HIS A 220 6.49 -3.99 13.81
C HIS A 220 6.88 -2.51 13.96
N VAL A 221 7.54 -2.19 15.06
CA VAL A 221 8.11 -0.86 15.27
C VAL A 221 9.60 -0.98 15.51
N PHE A 222 10.39 -0.48 14.57
CA PHE A 222 11.85 -0.48 14.66
C PHE A 222 12.34 0.72 15.48
N PRO A 223 13.39 0.56 16.30
CA PRO A 223 13.75 1.57 17.31
C PRO A 223 14.25 2.89 16.71
N ARG A 224 14.74 2.91 15.47
CA ARG A 224 15.30 4.08 14.82
C ARG A 224 15.03 4.10 13.32
N GLY A 225 15.17 5.27 12.71
CA GLY A 225 15.00 5.56 11.29
C GLY A 225 14.19 6.84 11.09
N GLY A 226 14.45 7.56 10.01
CA GLY A 226 13.62 8.70 9.60
C GLY A 226 12.46 8.25 8.75
N HIS A 227 11.61 9.19 8.34
CA HIS A 227 10.49 8.90 7.43
C HIS A 227 10.97 8.42 6.06
N GLY A 228 10.24 7.51 5.44
CA GLY A 228 10.54 7.04 4.08
C GLY A 228 11.80 6.19 3.99
N VAL A 229 11.93 5.21 4.87
CA VAL A 229 13.06 4.26 4.92
C VAL A 229 13.11 3.35 3.68
N ALA A 230 11.97 3.03 3.09
CA ALA A 230 11.82 2.10 1.96
C ALA A 230 12.44 0.71 2.28
N LEU A 231 13.47 0.25 1.58
CA LEU A 231 14.15 -1.03 1.90
C LEU A 231 15.10 -0.93 3.11
N GLY A 232 15.42 0.27 3.59
CA GLY A 232 16.34 0.45 4.73
C GLY A 232 17.81 0.16 4.42
N ASN A 233 18.18 0.08 3.16
CA ASN A 233 19.51 -0.29 2.69
C ASN A 233 20.04 0.69 1.61
N GLN A 234 21.23 0.40 1.07
CA GLN A 234 21.89 1.23 0.06
C GLN A 234 21.08 1.41 -1.23
N VAL A 235 20.27 0.41 -1.61
CA VAL A 235 19.49 0.46 -2.87
C VAL A 235 18.50 1.61 -2.87
N THR A 236 17.92 1.91 -1.72
CA THR A 236 16.91 2.97 -1.56
C THR A 236 17.40 4.16 -0.73
N ASN A 237 18.72 4.27 -0.54
CA ASN A 237 19.30 5.40 0.18
C ASN A 237 19.17 6.72 -0.60
N ILE A 238 19.18 7.83 0.12
CA ILE A 238 19.32 9.18 -0.43
C ILE A 238 20.73 9.66 -0.02
N PRO A 239 21.59 10.03 -0.96
CA PRO A 239 22.91 10.56 -0.63
C PRO A 239 22.83 11.74 0.36
N GLY A 240 23.59 11.66 1.44
CA GLY A 240 23.56 12.63 2.53
C GLY A 240 22.51 12.37 3.63
N GLU A 241 21.66 11.33 3.47
CA GLU A 241 20.65 10.94 4.48
C GLU A 241 20.90 9.56 5.08
N GLU A 242 22.10 9.00 4.93
CA GLU A 242 22.41 7.60 5.30
C GLU A 242 22.01 7.27 6.73
N ALA A 243 22.32 8.14 7.69
CA ALA A 243 21.99 7.92 9.11
C ALA A 243 20.48 7.77 9.38
N ARG A 244 19.63 8.28 8.49
CA ARG A 244 18.17 8.25 8.63
C ARG A 244 17.51 7.19 7.75
N LYS A 245 18.14 6.81 6.64
CA LYS A 245 17.55 5.94 5.59
C LYS A 245 18.15 4.54 5.57
N ILE A 246 19.40 4.37 6.02
CA ILE A 246 20.00 3.05 6.18
C ILE A 246 19.70 2.56 7.59
N VAL A 247 18.76 1.65 7.70
CA VAL A 247 18.22 1.10 8.95
C VAL A 247 18.28 -0.42 8.86
N PRO A 248 19.45 -1.03 9.18
CA PRO A 248 19.65 -2.48 9.01
C PRO A 248 18.59 -3.32 9.72
N GLU A 249 18.13 -2.86 10.87
CA GLU A 249 17.09 -3.56 11.64
C GLU A 249 15.76 -3.63 10.91
N ALA A 250 15.47 -2.63 10.08
CA ALA A 250 14.22 -2.58 9.31
C ALA A 250 14.29 -3.36 7.99
N THR A 251 15.47 -3.73 7.50
CA THR A 251 15.58 -4.41 6.18
C THR A 251 14.79 -5.71 6.07
N ALA A 252 14.53 -6.36 7.20
CA ALA A 252 13.79 -7.62 7.26
C ALA A 252 12.26 -7.44 7.05
N TRP A 253 11.75 -6.20 7.01
CA TRP A 253 10.30 -5.97 6.91
C TRP A 253 9.67 -6.65 5.68
N THR A 254 10.38 -6.70 4.54
CA THR A 254 9.87 -7.32 3.31
C THR A 254 9.66 -8.83 3.47
N GLN A 255 10.58 -9.51 4.15
CA GLN A 255 10.48 -10.95 4.45
C GLN A 255 9.37 -11.22 5.49
N MET A 256 9.22 -10.35 6.48
CA MET A 256 8.14 -10.44 7.46
C MET A 256 6.77 -10.25 6.79
N ALA A 257 6.65 -9.25 5.92
CA ALA A 257 5.43 -9.00 5.17
C ALA A 257 5.08 -10.14 4.19
N GLU A 258 6.08 -10.69 3.50
CA GLU A 258 5.90 -11.84 2.61
C GLU A 258 5.40 -13.07 3.39
N ARG A 259 5.98 -13.37 4.55
CA ARG A 259 5.53 -14.44 5.42
C ARG A 259 4.08 -14.21 5.89
N PHE A 260 3.75 -12.99 6.33
CA PHE A 260 2.38 -12.62 6.71
C PHE A 260 1.39 -12.87 5.57
N ILE A 261 1.69 -12.38 4.35
CA ILE A 261 0.85 -12.57 3.16
C ILE A 261 0.62 -14.07 2.91
N ARG A 262 1.67 -14.88 2.92
CA ARG A 262 1.53 -16.33 2.69
C ARG A 262 0.66 -17.00 3.76
N GLN A 263 0.80 -16.63 5.01
CA GLN A 263 -0.05 -17.17 6.09
C GLN A 263 -1.52 -16.81 5.90
N ILE A 264 -1.82 -15.57 5.45
CA ILE A 264 -3.20 -15.14 5.17
C ILE A 264 -3.77 -15.84 3.93
N PHE A 265 -2.95 -16.12 2.91
CA PHE A 265 -3.40 -16.73 1.66
C PHE A 265 -3.44 -18.25 1.69
N ILE A 266 -2.66 -18.88 2.55
CA ILE A 266 -2.79 -20.32 2.85
C ILE A 266 -3.97 -20.44 3.81
N LYS A 267 -5.19 -20.62 3.26
CA LYS A 267 -6.31 -21.05 4.12
C LYS A 267 -6.02 -22.44 4.65
N PRO A 268 -6.25 -22.72 5.96
CA PRO A 268 -6.21 -24.07 6.50
C PRO A 268 -7.29 -24.94 5.85
#